data_014ec3ab2000f86b59a862a6083661a1
#
_entry.id   014ec3ab2000f86b59a862a6083661a1
#
_cell.length_a   1.000
_cell.length_b   1.000
_cell.length_c   1.000
_cell.angle_alpha   90.00
_cell.angle_beta   90.00
_cell.angle_gamma   90.00
#
_symmetry.space_group_name_H-M   'P 1'
#
loop_
_entity.id
_entity.type
_entity.pdbx_description
1 polymer ?
#
loop_
_entity_poly.entity_id
_entity_poly.type
_entity_poly.pdbx_seq_one_letter_code
_entity_poly.pdbx_strand_id
1 'polypeptide(L)'
;IRVAGQTKRCHDRMTKAIAAFPHAAMAALTELLGQKEENSWRIMLMTMLISQPALAEQVIPWLSTPAVAVLKSCQQQLTQPSNHASADLLPAVVVSPPWLSKKKKSPIPVLDLAPLGIEPICYLTEEISNQLLAKYIWYSKHITVSHEESTTNLLARMGFQRRIAGTYIKAPEAVVEAWLNEDYSTLLSEFKVFHSPTGHYWQLGILTTLPLEKAVKAWNALTLSPHTDTEYSMLHFGLKGLPGLVNSLARYPQEALPITNYFAASELAPAVARAFNKLKTLRENARSWLLKYPE
;
A
#
# COMPACT_ATOMS: atom_id res chain seq x y z
N ILE A 1 10.84 -13.15 25.55
CA ILE A 1 11.04 -11.72 25.84
C ILE A 1 12.47 -11.28 25.49
N ARG A 2 13.55 -12.03 25.86
CA ARG A 2 14.93 -11.64 25.52
C ARG A 2 15.24 -11.38 24.05
N VAL A 3 14.55 -12.06 23.14
CA VAL A 3 14.79 -11.99 21.68
C VAL A 3 13.82 -11.01 20.99
N ALA A 4 12.75 -10.62 21.67
CA ALA A 4 11.62 -9.91 21.03
C ALA A 4 11.84 -8.41 20.81
N GLY A 5 12.88 -7.80 21.39
CA GLY A 5 13.09 -6.35 21.30
C GLY A 5 13.76 -5.82 20.02
N GLN A 6 14.21 -6.70 19.12
CA GLN A 6 15.08 -6.29 18.03
C GLN A 6 14.38 -5.99 16.69
N THR A 7 13.13 -6.38 16.51
CA THR A 7 12.38 -6.10 15.27
C THR A 7 10.94 -5.70 15.56
N LYS A 8 10.37 -4.81 14.73
CA LYS A 8 8.97 -4.38 14.84
C LYS A 8 8.00 -5.57 14.92
N ARG A 9 8.24 -6.62 14.15
CA ARG A 9 7.41 -7.83 14.12
C ARG A 9 7.45 -8.63 15.43
N CYS A 10 8.60 -8.65 16.09
CA CYS A 10 8.75 -9.27 17.42
C CYS A 10 8.07 -8.43 18.49
N HIS A 11 8.14 -7.11 18.40
CA HIS A 11 7.46 -6.19 19.32
C HIS A 11 5.94 -6.37 19.25
N ASP A 12 5.34 -6.41 18.05
CA ASP A 12 3.90 -6.62 17.87
C ASP A 12 3.43 -7.98 18.45
N ARG A 13 4.24 -9.04 18.28
CA ARG A 13 3.93 -10.36 18.85
C ARG A 13 4.02 -10.35 20.37
N MET A 14 5.02 -9.67 20.92
CA MET A 14 5.19 -9.52 22.37
C MET A 14 4.03 -8.74 22.98
N THR A 15 3.60 -7.64 22.36
CA THR A 15 2.44 -6.85 22.81
C THR A 15 1.17 -7.70 22.85
N LYS A 16 0.94 -8.52 21.83
CA LYS A 16 -0.20 -9.45 21.79
C LYS A 16 -0.11 -10.53 22.88
N ALA A 17 1.09 -11.08 23.12
CA ALA A 17 1.30 -12.08 24.17
C ALA A 17 1.09 -11.49 25.57
N ILE A 18 1.56 -10.26 25.82
CA ILE A 18 1.32 -9.53 27.08
C ILE A 18 -0.17 -9.32 27.32
N ALA A 19 -0.91 -8.92 26.29
CA ALA A 19 -2.35 -8.71 26.37
C ALA A 19 -3.12 -10.02 26.62
N ALA A 20 -2.67 -11.14 26.04
CA ALA A 20 -3.31 -12.44 26.20
C ALA A 20 -3.01 -13.10 27.57
N PHE A 21 -1.78 -12.86 28.11
CA PHE A 21 -1.29 -13.51 29.35
C PHE A 21 -0.67 -12.49 30.32
N PRO A 22 -1.43 -11.52 30.84
CA PRO A 22 -0.87 -10.39 31.57
C PRO A 22 -0.16 -10.80 32.89
N HIS A 23 -0.67 -11.79 33.62
CA HIS A 23 -0.05 -12.29 34.83
C HIS A 23 1.34 -12.92 34.55
N ALA A 24 1.40 -13.81 33.58
CA ALA A 24 2.64 -14.45 33.19
C ALA A 24 3.66 -13.45 32.63
N ALA A 25 3.18 -12.45 31.87
CA ALA A 25 4.03 -11.40 31.33
C ALA A 25 4.62 -10.51 32.45
N MET A 26 3.81 -10.10 33.43
CA MET A 26 4.26 -9.30 34.57
C MET A 26 5.27 -10.08 35.40
N ALA A 27 4.98 -11.34 35.72
CA ALA A 27 5.91 -12.20 36.47
C ALA A 27 7.24 -12.37 35.73
N ALA A 28 7.19 -12.71 34.43
CA ALA A 28 8.40 -12.88 33.62
C ALA A 28 9.25 -11.61 33.51
N LEU A 29 8.63 -10.44 33.30
CA LEU A 29 9.35 -9.16 33.25
C LEU A 29 10.00 -8.84 34.58
N THR A 30 9.30 -9.08 35.67
CA THR A 30 9.81 -8.81 37.01
C THR A 30 10.98 -9.74 37.38
N GLU A 31 10.90 -11.03 37.04
CA GLU A 31 12.00 -11.99 37.22
C GLU A 31 13.22 -11.62 36.36
N LEU A 32 13.03 -11.24 35.12
CA LEU A 32 14.12 -10.79 34.24
C LEU A 32 14.82 -9.55 34.80
N LEU A 33 14.07 -8.58 35.32
CA LEU A 33 14.59 -7.37 35.94
C LEU A 33 15.31 -7.69 37.27
N GLY A 34 14.84 -8.70 38.00
CA GLY A 34 15.54 -9.20 39.20
C GLY A 34 16.92 -9.80 38.91
N GLN A 35 17.13 -10.31 37.68
CA GLN A 35 18.40 -10.89 37.24
C GLN A 35 19.32 -9.85 36.56
N LYS A 36 18.75 -8.97 35.75
CA LYS A 36 19.48 -7.96 34.99
C LYS A 36 18.62 -6.73 34.79
N GLU A 37 19.14 -5.59 35.18
CA GLU A 37 18.48 -4.33 34.95
C GLU A 37 18.57 -3.94 33.49
N GLU A 38 17.39 -3.68 32.86
CA GLU A 38 17.27 -3.23 31.49
C GLU A 38 16.11 -2.23 31.37
N ASN A 39 16.42 -1.04 30.89
CA ASN A 39 15.46 0.07 30.84
C ASN A 39 14.19 -0.24 30.01
N SER A 40 14.33 -0.97 28.93
CA SER A 40 13.18 -1.34 28.06
C SER A 40 12.17 -2.23 28.82
N TRP A 41 12.67 -3.18 29.61
CA TRP A 41 11.83 -4.06 30.41
C TRP A 41 11.20 -3.32 31.59
N ARG A 42 11.97 -2.39 32.22
CA ARG A 42 11.45 -1.55 33.29
C ARG A 42 10.31 -0.67 32.83
N ILE A 43 10.44 0.02 31.66
CA ILE A 43 9.37 0.84 31.06
C ILE A 43 8.12 -0.02 30.80
N MET A 44 8.31 -1.22 30.30
CA MET A 44 7.21 -2.14 30.01
C MET A 44 6.49 -2.59 31.29
N LEU A 45 7.25 -2.96 32.33
CA LEU A 45 6.68 -3.32 33.63
C LEU A 45 5.91 -2.13 34.23
N MET A 46 6.47 -0.94 34.21
CA MET A 46 5.79 0.27 34.69
C MET A 46 4.50 0.58 33.92
N THR A 47 4.53 0.41 32.60
CA THR A 47 3.32 0.57 31.77
C THR A 47 2.23 -0.43 32.16
N MET A 48 2.60 -1.69 32.45
CA MET A 48 1.66 -2.69 32.93
C MET A 48 1.10 -2.35 34.31
N LEU A 49 1.96 -1.87 35.24
CA LEU A 49 1.54 -1.45 36.58
C LEU A 49 0.58 -0.26 36.56
N ILE A 50 0.77 0.69 35.62
CA ILE A 50 -0.14 1.81 35.43
C ILE A 50 -1.49 1.35 34.90
N SER A 51 -1.47 0.45 33.90
CA SER A 51 -2.71 -0.01 33.22
C SER A 51 -3.50 -1.02 34.03
N GLN A 52 -2.84 -1.85 34.83
CA GLN A 52 -3.43 -2.96 35.58
C GLN A 52 -2.77 -3.13 36.97
N PRO A 53 -2.93 -2.16 37.89
CA PRO A 53 -2.23 -2.16 39.19
C PRO A 53 -2.59 -3.37 40.06
N ALA A 54 -3.79 -3.90 39.95
CA ALA A 54 -4.23 -5.06 40.73
C ALA A 54 -3.47 -6.36 40.41
N LEU A 55 -2.85 -6.48 39.24
CA LEU A 55 -2.06 -7.65 38.84
C LEU A 55 -0.79 -7.79 39.72
N ALA A 56 -0.24 -6.69 40.20
CA ALA A 56 0.98 -6.70 41.01
C ALA A 56 0.84 -7.59 42.26
N GLU A 57 -0.25 -7.45 43.00
CA GLU A 57 -0.51 -8.26 44.18
C GLU A 57 -0.73 -9.74 43.86
N GLN A 58 -1.34 -10.01 42.73
CA GLN A 58 -1.65 -11.38 42.30
C GLN A 58 -0.42 -12.15 41.87
N VAL A 59 0.64 -11.50 41.34
CA VAL A 59 1.85 -12.18 40.87
C VAL A 59 2.90 -12.35 41.96
N ILE A 60 2.84 -11.60 43.07
CA ILE A 60 3.80 -11.68 44.16
C ILE A 60 4.07 -13.12 44.66
N PRO A 61 3.05 -14.01 44.84
CA PRO A 61 3.27 -15.37 45.30
C PRO A 61 4.15 -16.23 44.40
N TRP A 62 4.31 -15.82 43.12
CA TRP A 62 5.07 -16.58 42.12
C TRP A 62 6.45 -16.01 41.83
N LEU A 63 6.83 -14.91 42.52
CA LEU A 63 8.08 -14.21 42.26
C LEU A 63 9.18 -14.61 43.26
N SER A 64 10.41 -14.63 42.78
CA SER A 64 11.61 -14.72 43.62
C SER A 64 11.78 -13.46 44.47
N THR A 65 12.52 -13.58 45.59
CA THR A 65 12.77 -12.45 46.49
C THR A 65 13.37 -11.23 45.78
N PRO A 66 14.36 -11.36 44.85
CA PRO A 66 14.86 -10.22 44.08
C PRO A 66 13.79 -9.58 43.19
N ALA A 67 12.96 -10.39 42.55
CA ALA A 67 11.90 -9.91 41.71
C ALA A 67 10.83 -9.12 42.49
N VAL A 68 10.45 -9.59 43.67
CA VAL A 68 9.53 -8.87 44.58
C VAL A 68 10.09 -7.49 44.94
N ALA A 69 11.39 -7.40 45.22
CA ALA A 69 12.04 -6.12 45.53
C ALA A 69 11.95 -5.14 44.34
N VAL A 70 12.19 -5.62 43.12
CA VAL A 70 12.06 -4.82 41.90
C VAL A 70 10.61 -4.36 41.70
N LEU A 71 9.62 -5.24 41.87
CA LEU A 71 8.20 -4.91 41.71
C LEU A 71 7.79 -3.79 42.68
N LYS A 72 8.15 -3.94 43.97
CA LYS A 72 7.86 -2.93 44.99
C LYS A 72 8.56 -1.61 44.71
N SER A 73 9.81 -1.63 44.25
CA SER A 73 10.53 -0.42 43.83
C SER A 73 9.82 0.30 42.71
N CYS A 74 9.34 -0.42 41.69
CA CYS A 74 8.56 0.17 40.58
C CYS A 74 7.22 0.73 41.08
N GLN A 75 6.51 0.04 41.98
CA GLN A 75 5.29 0.55 42.60
C GLN A 75 5.53 1.84 43.40
N GLN A 76 6.60 1.87 44.20
CA GLN A 76 6.98 3.07 44.96
C GLN A 76 7.31 4.24 44.04
N GLN A 77 7.99 4.02 42.92
CA GLN A 77 8.25 5.07 41.93
C GLN A 77 6.97 5.64 41.33
N LEU A 78 5.95 4.82 41.13
CA LEU A 78 4.65 5.26 40.61
C LEU A 78 3.80 6.00 41.64
N THR A 79 3.97 5.69 42.94
CA THR A 79 3.24 6.34 44.05
C THR A 79 3.96 7.57 44.61
N GLN A 80 5.21 7.79 44.25
CA GLN A 80 5.89 9.04 44.61
C GLN A 80 5.16 10.20 43.93
N PRO A 81 4.84 11.26 44.71
CA PRO A 81 4.27 12.46 44.09
C PRO A 81 5.26 12.95 43.05
N SER A 82 4.85 12.85 41.79
CA SER A 82 5.65 13.40 40.72
C SER A 82 5.82 14.88 40.99
N ASN A 83 7.06 15.36 41.06
CA ASN A 83 7.38 16.79 41.10
C ASN A 83 6.97 17.42 39.76
N HIS A 84 5.68 17.37 39.41
CA HIS A 84 5.17 18.09 38.28
C HIS A 84 5.19 19.57 38.62
N ALA A 85 5.84 20.34 37.80
CA ALA A 85 5.73 21.79 37.87
C ALA A 85 4.24 22.16 37.82
N SER A 86 3.83 23.09 38.69
CA SER A 86 2.47 23.64 38.62
C SER A 86 2.16 24.15 37.22
N ALA A 87 0.93 24.01 36.76
CA ALA A 87 0.52 24.41 35.41
C ALA A 87 0.92 25.86 35.08
N ASP A 88 0.98 26.70 36.11
CA ASP A 88 1.33 28.13 35.98
C ASP A 88 2.84 28.32 35.67
N LEU A 89 3.67 27.35 35.99
CA LEU A 89 5.13 27.37 35.74
C LEU A 89 5.48 26.72 34.38
N LEU A 90 4.52 26.10 33.70
CA LEU A 90 4.75 25.49 32.41
C LEU A 90 4.70 26.52 31.28
N PRO A 91 5.62 26.46 30.32
CA PRO A 91 5.51 27.27 29.10
C PRO A 91 4.15 27.07 28.41
N ALA A 92 3.57 28.13 27.87
CA ALA A 92 2.25 28.08 27.20
C ALA A 92 2.19 27.01 26.11
N VAL A 93 3.30 26.73 25.42
CA VAL A 93 3.41 25.67 24.40
C VAL A 93 3.23 24.26 24.97
N VAL A 94 3.50 24.05 26.26
CA VAL A 94 3.34 22.78 26.96
C VAL A 94 1.92 22.65 27.51
N VAL A 95 1.36 23.75 28.04
CA VAL A 95 -0.01 23.81 28.55
C VAL A 95 -1.04 23.66 27.43
N SER A 96 -0.77 24.28 26.29
CA SER A 96 -1.64 24.22 25.09
C SER A 96 -0.82 23.95 23.84
N PRO A 97 -0.39 22.69 23.66
CA PRO A 97 0.48 22.31 22.55
C PRO A 97 -0.19 22.54 21.19
N PRO A 98 0.42 23.30 20.26
CA PRO A 98 -0.16 23.60 18.95
C PRO A 98 -0.49 22.35 18.11
N TRP A 99 0.20 21.22 18.38
CA TRP A 99 -0.03 19.96 17.68
C TRP A 99 -1.25 19.19 18.18
N LEU A 100 -1.78 19.50 19.38
CA LEU A 100 -3.05 18.95 19.88
C LEU A 100 -4.25 19.74 19.37
N SER A 101 -4.06 21.00 18.98
CA SER A 101 -5.10 21.76 18.32
C SER A 101 -5.35 21.14 16.94
N LYS A 102 -6.57 20.62 16.69
CA LYS A 102 -6.98 20.22 15.34
C LYS A 102 -6.91 21.47 14.47
N LYS A 103 -5.80 21.62 13.72
CA LYS A 103 -5.77 22.64 12.66
C LYS A 103 -6.96 22.34 11.75
N LYS A 104 -7.95 23.21 11.73
CA LYS A 104 -8.96 23.20 10.67
C LYS A 104 -8.17 23.25 9.37
N LYS A 105 -8.13 22.14 8.63
CA LYS A 105 -7.55 22.17 7.29
C LYS A 105 -8.38 23.19 6.52
N SER A 106 -7.79 24.31 6.20
CA SER A 106 -8.40 25.21 5.22
C SER A 106 -8.71 24.37 3.99
N PRO A 107 -9.94 24.40 3.49
CA PRO A 107 -10.22 23.72 2.24
C PRO A 107 -9.25 24.30 1.21
N ILE A 108 -8.54 23.43 0.51
CA ILE A 108 -7.68 23.84 -0.60
C ILE A 108 -8.63 24.54 -1.58
N PRO A 109 -8.40 25.80 -1.94
CA PRO A 109 -9.26 26.47 -2.90
C PRO A 109 -9.25 25.66 -4.19
N VAL A 110 -10.41 25.15 -4.56
CA VAL A 110 -10.63 24.50 -5.86
C VAL A 110 -10.92 25.64 -6.82
N LEU A 111 -9.98 25.90 -7.71
CA LEU A 111 -10.23 26.80 -8.82
C LEU A 111 -11.11 26.05 -9.81
N ASP A 112 -12.31 26.55 -10.04
CA ASP A 112 -13.23 26.03 -11.05
C ASP A 112 -12.81 26.58 -12.42
N LEU A 113 -11.67 26.06 -12.90
CA LEU A 113 -11.12 26.41 -14.20
C LEU A 113 -11.67 25.44 -15.25
N ALA A 114 -12.18 25.99 -16.33
CA ALA A 114 -12.54 25.17 -17.49
C ALA A 114 -11.28 24.45 -18.03
N PRO A 115 -11.36 23.15 -18.35
CA PRO A 115 -10.23 22.46 -18.97
C PRO A 115 -9.82 23.17 -20.27
N LEU A 116 -8.53 23.40 -20.43
CA LEU A 116 -8.00 23.85 -21.71
C LEU A 116 -8.18 22.72 -22.72
N GLY A 117 -8.76 23.05 -23.88
CA GLY A 117 -8.94 22.09 -25.00
C GLY A 117 -7.63 21.83 -25.74
N ILE A 118 -6.60 21.39 -24.98
CA ILE A 118 -5.28 21.07 -25.54
C ILE A 118 -5.30 19.62 -26.00
N GLU A 119 -4.96 19.41 -27.26
CA GLU A 119 -4.83 18.07 -27.83
C GLU A 119 -3.68 17.31 -27.12
N PRO A 120 -3.92 16.09 -26.64
CA PRO A 120 -2.91 15.31 -25.97
C PRO A 120 -1.78 14.91 -26.93
N ILE A 121 -0.53 14.99 -26.44
CA ILE A 121 0.66 14.65 -27.22
C ILE A 121 1.37 13.45 -26.57
N CYS A 122 1.77 12.49 -27.41
CA CYS A 122 2.60 11.36 -27.01
C CYS A 122 4.04 11.54 -27.51
N TYR A 123 4.99 11.55 -26.59
CA TYR A 123 6.43 11.66 -26.88
C TYR A 123 7.14 10.29 -26.90
N LEU A 124 6.41 9.20 -26.94
CA LEU A 124 6.95 7.87 -27.12
C LEU A 124 7.39 7.71 -28.58
N THR A 125 8.66 7.99 -28.86
CA THR A 125 9.25 7.63 -30.16
C THR A 125 9.44 6.12 -30.25
N GLU A 126 9.65 5.61 -31.45
CA GLU A 126 9.93 4.18 -31.66
C GLU A 126 11.21 3.74 -30.90
N GLU A 127 12.23 4.60 -30.90
CA GLU A 127 13.47 4.34 -30.17
C GLU A 127 13.25 4.22 -28.65
N ILE A 128 12.52 5.18 -28.03
CA ILE A 128 12.17 5.17 -26.62
C ILE A 128 11.32 3.94 -26.30
N SER A 129 10.34 3.65 -27.14
CA SER A 129 9.47 2.49 -26.96
C SER A 129 10.27 1.19 -26.98
N ASN A 130 11.19 1.03 -27.93
CA ASN A 130 12.05 -0.15 -28.02
C ASN A 130 12.99 -0.28 -26.80
N GLN A 131 13.56 0.82 -26.32
CA GLN A 131 14.40 0.83 -25.11
C GLN A 131 13.60 0.40 -23.86
N LEU A 132 12.39 0.91 -23.71
CA LEU A 132 11.52 0.56 -22.59
C LEU A 132 11.02 -0.88 -22.71
N LEU A 133 10.61 -1.33 -23.90
CA LEU A 133 10.19 -2.71 -24.16
C LEU A 133 11.31 -3.72 -23.91
N ALA A 134 12.58 -3.32 -24.06
CA ALA A 134 13.71 -4.18 -23.75
C ALA A 134 13.73 -4.65 -22.29
N LYS A 135 13.17 -3.86 -21.35
CA LYS A 135 12.98 -4.28 -19.95
C LYS A 135 12.00 -5.46 -19.82
N TYR A 136 11.09 -5.58 -20.77
CA TYR A 136 10.03 -6.59 -20.81
C TYR A 136 10.37 -7.78 -21.72
N ILE A 137 11.64 -7.93 -22.12
CA ILE A 137 12.11 -9.09 -22.92
C ILE A 137 11.72 -10.40 -22.23
N TRP A 138 11.65 -10.43 -20.91
CA TRP A 138 11.17 -11.58 -20.17
C TRP A 138 9.74 -11.98 -20.58
N TYR A 139 8.85 -11.00 -20.74
CA TYR A 139 7.47 -11.23 -21.20
C TYR A 139 7.42 -11.84 -22.60
N SER A 140 8.30 -11.40 -23.51
CA SER A 140 8.35 -11.90 -24.88
C SER A 140 9.00 -13.29 -24.98
N LYS A 141 9.97 -13.60 -24.13
CA LYS A 141 10.70 -14.89 -24.11
C LYS A 141 9.96 -15.98 -23.36
N HIS A 142 9.12 -15.63 -22.39
CA HIS A 142 8.38 -16.59 -21.59
C HIS A 142 6.92 -16.74 -22.07
N ILE A 143 6.68 -16.51 -23.36
CA ILE A 143 5.44 -16.92 -24.02
C ILE A 143 5.50 -18.44 -24.12
N THR A 144 5.15 -19.12 -23.04
CA THR A 144 5.04 -20.57 -23.02
C THR A 144 3.68 -20.99 -23.55
N VAL A 145 3.68 -21.88 -24.52
CA VAL A 145 2.46 -22.62 -24.88
C VAL A 145 2.04 -23.40 -23.63
N SER A 146 0.83 -23.17 -23.15
CA SER A 146 0.28 -23.91 -22.01
C SER A 146 0.12 -25.38 -22.43
N HIS A 147 0.60 -26.28 -21.61
CA HIS A 147 0.34 -27.72 -21.78
C HIS A 147 -1.09 -28.11 -21.37
N GLU A 148 -1.87 -27.22 -20.75
CA GLU A 148 -3.28 -27.45 -20.46
C GLU A 148 -4.14 -26.98 -21.65
N GLU A 149 -4.61 -27.95 -22.41
CA GLU A 149 -5.48 -27.76 -23.60
C GLU A 149 -6.73 -26.93 -23.28
N SER A 150 -7.31 -27.10 -22.10
CA SER A 150 -8.48 -26.36 -21.63
C SER A 150 -8.25 -24.84 -21.51
N THR A 151 -7.09 -24.44 -21.00
CA THR A 151 -6.76 -23.00 -20.83
C THR A 151 -6.43 -22.34 -22.17
N THR A 152 -5.79 -23.07 -23.08
CA THR A 152 -5.46 -22.57 -24.42
C THR A 152 -6.72 -22.36 -25.23
N ASN A 153 -7.67 -23.29 -25.18
CA ASN A 153 -8.96 -23.19 -25.84
C ASN A 153 -9.81 -22.04 -25.30
N LEU A 154 -9.81 -21.83 -23.98
CA LEU A 154 -10.51 -20.74 -23.34
C LEU A 154 -9.98 -19.38 -23.80
N LEU A 155 -8.66 -19.20 -23.80
CA LEU A 155 -8.02 -17.97 -24.26
C LEU A 155 -8.29 -17.70 -25.74
N ALA A 156 -8.28 -18.74 -26.59
CA ALA A 156 -8.62 -18.62 -27.99
C ALA A 156 -10.10 -18.18 -28.20
N ARG A 157 -11.04 -18.73 -27.43
CA ARG A 157 -12.45 -18.31 -27.42
C ARG A 157 -12.59 -16.83 -27.05
N MET A 158 -11.80 -16.35 -26.08
CA MET A 158 -11.77 -14.94 -25.68
C MET A 158 -11.06 -14.03 -26.71
N GLY A 159 -10.45 -14.59 -27.74
CA GLY A 159 -9.77 -13.87 -28.81
C GLY A 159 -8.32 -13.50 -28.53
N PHE A 160 -7.69 -14.07 -27.50
CA PHE A 160 -6.28 -13.86 -27.23
C PHE A 160 -5.42 -14.68 -28.19
N GLN A 161 -4.46 -14.02 -28.83
CA GLN A 161 -3.58 -14.67 -29.82
C GLN A 161 -2.34 -15.32 -29.17
N ARG A 162 -1.95 -14.86 -27.98
CA ARG A 162 -0.76 -15.33 -27.28
C ARG A 162 -1.04 -15.40 -25.78
N ARG A 163 -0.28 -16.24 -25.11
CA ARG A 163 -0.28 -16.35 -23.65
C ARG A 163 1.00 -15.78 -23.09
N ILE A 164 0.90 -14.96 -22.04
CA ILE A 164 2.05 -14.53 -21.24
C ILE A 164 2.28 -15.56 -20.13
N ALA A 165 3.51 -16.00 -19.93
CA ALA A 165 3.87 -16.94 -18.87
C ALA A 165 3.38 -16.46 -17.51
N GLY A 166 2.82 -17.37 -16.71
CA GLY A 166 2.28 -17.06 -15.38
C GLY A 166 0.82 -16.57 -15.36
N THR A 167 0.19 -16.39 -16.53
CA THR A 167 -1.24 -16.05 -16.59
C THR A 167 -2.08 -17.33 -16.57
N TYR A 168 -2.55 -17.73 -15.39
CA TYR A 168 -3.53 -18.81 -15.26
C TYR A 168 -4.92 -18.22 -15.21
N ILE A 169 -5.71 -18.45 -16.27
CA ILE A 169 -7.12 -18.06 -16.30
C ILE A 169 -7.95 -19.32 -16.08
N LYS A 170 -8.33 -19.56 -14.84
CA LYS A 170 -9.51 -20.36 -14.53
C LYS A 170 -10.68 -19.40 -14.42
N ALA A 171 -11.22 -18.99 -15.57
CA ALA A 171 -12.37 -18.12 -15.56
C ALA A 171 -13.65 -18.96 -15.46
N PRO A 172 -14.56 -18.68 -14.50
CA PRO A 172 -15.93 -19.20 -14.55
C PRO A 172 -16.58 -18.85 -15.90
N GLU A 173 -17.48 -19.69 -16.38
CA GLU A 173 -18.16 -19.46 -17.67
C GLU A 173 -18.82 -18.07 -17.75
N ALA A 174 -19.38 -17.59 -16.63
CA ALA A 174 -19.96 -16.24 -16.53
C ALA A 174 -18.93 -15.13 -16.85
N VAL A 175 -17.67 -15.29 -16.49
CA VAL A 175 -16.58 -14.34 -16.80
C VAL A 175 -16.25 -14.41 -18.29
N VAL A 176 -16.27 -15.59 -18.90
CA VAL A 176 -16.05 -15.77 -20.34
C VAL A 176 -17.17 -15.11 -21.13
N GLU A 177 -18.42 -15.35 -20.74
CA GLU A 177 -19.59 -14.70 -21.36
C GLU A 177 -19.55 -13.19 -21.22
N ALA A 178 -19.25 -12.67 -20.02
CA ALA A 178 -19.09 -11.23 -19.80
C ALA A 178 -18.00 -10.63 -20.70
N TRP A 179 -16.88 -11.35 -20.86
CA TRP A 179 -15.80 -10.93 -21.76
C TRP A 179 -16.25 -10.90 -23.22
N LEU A 180 -16.93 -11.96 -23.69
CA LEU A 180 -17.40 -12.06 -25.07
C LEU A 180 -18.46 -11.00 -25.41
N ASN A 181 -19.29 -10.66 -24.42
CA ASN A 181 -20.33 -9.64 -24.54
C ASN A 181 -19.83 -8.22 -24.23
N GLU A 182 -18.52 -8.05 -23.93
CA GLU A 182 -17.91 -6.77 -23.53
C GLU A 182 -18.59 -6.14 -22.29
N ASP A 183 -19.16 -6.97 -21.42
CA ASP A 183 -19.70 -6.54 -20.13
C ASP A 183 -18.58 -6.33 -19.12
N TYR A 184 -17.95 -5.17 -19.24
CA TYR A 184 -16.84 -4.79 -18.36
C TYR A 184 -17.27 -4.54 -16.91
N SER A 185 -18.54 -4.28 -16.64
CA SER A 185 -19.06 -4.08 -15.28
C SER A 185 -19.05 -5.39 -14.49
N THR A 186 -19.53 -6.46 -15.10
CA THR A 186 -19.43 -7.82 -14.53
C THR A 186 -17.99 -8.25 -14.38
N LEU A 187 -17.13 -8.02 -15.38
CA LEU A 187 -15.72 -8.33 -15.28
C LEU A 187 -15.06 -7.61 -14.11
N LEU A 188 -15.30 -6.31 -13.90
CA LEU A 188 -14.76 -5.54 -12.80
C LEU A 188 -15.26 -6.03 -11.42
N SER A 189 -16.50 -6.51 -11.33
CA SER A 189 -17.04 -7.08 -10.10
C SER A 189 -16.35 -8.41 -9.76
N GLU A 190 -16.14 -9.26 -10.77
CA GLU A 190 -15.46 -10.53 -10.64
C GLU A 190 -13.96 -10.36 -10.37
N PHE A 191 -13.29 -9.34 -10.92
CA PHE A 191 -11.89 -9.02 -10.58
C PHE A 191 -11.67 -8.74 -9.10
N LYS A 192 -12.65 -8.23 -8.37
CA LYS A 192 -12.57 -8.07 -6.91
C LYS A 192 -12.54 -9.41 -6.18
N VAL A 193 -13.16 -10.44 -6.75
CA VAL A 193 -13.19 -11.80 -6.22
C VAL A 193 -11.88 -12.54 -6.54
N PHE A 194 -11.24 -12.23 -7.68
CA PHE A 194 -9.98 -12.83 -8.12
C PHE A 194 -8.73 -12.35 -7.36
N HIS A 195 -8.85 -11.49 -6.37
CA HIS A 195 -7.80 -11.25 -5.38
C HIS A 195 -7.66 -12.46 -4.44
N SER A 196 -7.46 -13.63 -5.04
CA SER A 196 -7.18 -14.84 -4.31
C SER A 196 -5.81 -14.75 -3.61
N PRO A 197 -5.69 -15.22 -2.34
CA PRO A 197 -4.40 -15.36 -1.66
C PRO A 197 -3.40 -16.25 -2.39
N THR A 198 -3.81 -16.97 -3.43
CA THR A 198 -3.01 -17.89 -4.24
C THR A 198 -2.34 -17.25 -5.46
N GLY A 199 -2.43 -15.94 -5.65
CA GLY A 199 -1.53 -15.21 -6.56
C GLY A 199 -1.84 -15.33 -8.06
N HIS A 200 -3.06 -15.65 -8.46
CA HIS A 200 -3.42 -15.66 -9.88
C HIS A 200 -3.88 -14.26 -10.30
N TYR A 201 -2.96 -13.49 -10.83
CA TYR A 201 -3.22 -12.13 -11.30
C TYR A 201 -3.50 -12.11 -12.80
N TRP A 202 -4.58 -11.42 -13.20
CA TRP A 202 -4.72 -10.97 -14.57
C TRP A 202 -3.70 -9.85 -14.81
N GLN A 203 -2.66 -10.16 -15.54
CA GLN A 203 -1.77 -9.11 -16.03
C GLN A 203 -2.44 -8.48 -17.24
N LEU A 204 -2.82 -7.21 -17.14
CA LEU A 204 -3.46 -6.51 -18.25
C LEU A 204 -2.55 -6.40 -19.49
N GLY A 205 -1.26 -6.67 -19.34
CA GLY A 205 -0.34 -6.83 -20.47
C GLY A 205 -0.78 -7.88 -21.50
N ILE A 206 -1.59 -8.87 -21.12
CA ILE A 206 -2.16 -9.83 -22.08
C ILE A 206 -3.07 -9.15 -23.10
N LEU A 207 -3.68 -8.01 -22.78
CA LEU A 207 -4.53 -7.25 -23.69
C LEU A 207 -3.79 -6.84 -24.96
N THR A 208 -2.46 -6.65 -24.89
CA THR A 208 -1.63 -6.31 -26.06
C THR A 208 -1.62 -7.41 -27.14
N THR A 209 -2.08 -8.60 -26.80
CA THR A 209 -2.19 -9.73 -27.76
C THR A 209 -3.53 -9.78 -28.51
N LEU A 210 -4.47 -8.90 -28.16
CA LEU A 210 -5.74 -8.74 -28.85
C LEU A 210 -5.59 -7.77 -30.06
N PRO A 211 -6.54 -7.80 -31.02
CA PRO A 211 -6.67 -6.73 -31.99
C PRO A 211 -6.73 -5.37 -31.27
N LEU A 212 -6.01 -4.37 -31.80
CA LEU A 212 -5.75 -3.10 -31.12
C LEU A 212 -7.01 -2.41 -30.58
N GLU A 213 -8.08 -2.35 -31.36
CA GLU A 213 -9.32 -1.67 -30.96
C GLU A 213 -9.98 -2.36 -29.76
N LYS A 214 -10.06 -3.70 -29.80
CA LYS A 214 -10.59 -4.49 -28.68
C LYS A 214 -9.68 -4.37 -27.44
N ALA A 215 -8.37 -4.41 -27.65
CA ALA A 215 -7.39 -4.27 -26.57
C ALA A 215 -7.51 -2.92 -25.87
N VAL A 216 -7.59 -1.83 -26.62
CA VAL A 216 -7.74 -0.46 -26.10
C VAL A 216 -9.07 -0.29 -25.37
N LYS A 217 -10.17 -0.81 -25.92
CA LYS A 217 -11.49 -0.75 -25.27
C LYS A 217 -11.48 -1.47 -23.91
N ALA A 218 -10.94 -2.68 -23.90
CA ALA A 218 -10.79 -3.46 -22.66
C ALA A 218 -9.85 -2.77 -21.67
N TRP A 219 -8.70 -2.25 -22.12
CA TRP A 219 -7.78 -1.49 -21.30
C TRP A 219 -8.47 -0.31 -20.61
N ASN A 220 -9.12 0.56 -21.39
CA ASN A 220 -9.77 1.74 -20.85
C ASN A 220 -10.87 1.42 -19.82
N ALA A 221 -11.53 0.27 -19.95
CA ALA A 221 -12.55 -0.19 -19.01
C ALA A 221 -11.98 -0.88 -17.78
N LEU A 222 -10.89 -1.67 -17.91
CA LEU A 222 -10.41 -2.59 -16.88
C LEU A 222 -9.24 -2.06 -16.02
N THR A 223 -8.73 -0.86 -16.30
CA THR A 223 -7.59 -0.25 -15.55
C THR A 223 -7.87 0.09 -14.09
N LEU A 224 -8.92 -0.46 -13.54
CA LEU A 224 -9.28 -0.32 -12.14
C LEU A 224 -8.64 -1.38 -11.24
N SER A 225 -7.87 -2.32 -11.81
CA SER A 225 -7.15 -3.37 -11.08
C SER A 225 -5.75 -2.92 -10.65
N PRO A 226 -5.26 -3.33 -9.45
CA PRO A 226 -3.96 -2.92 -8.93
C PRO A 226 -2.73 -3.51 -9.65
N HIS A 227 -2.90 -4.48 -10.52
CA HIS A 227 -1.79 -5.17 -11.20
C HIS A 227 -1.87 -4.94 -12.71
N THR A 228 -1.77 -3.68 -13.07
CA THR A 228 -1.72 -3.28 -14.46
C THR A 228 -0.26 -3.08 -14.85
N ASP A 229 0.22 -3.83 -15.84
CA ASP A 229 1.48 -3.52 -16.51
C ASP A 229 1.30 -2.22 -17.31
N THR A 230 1.08 -1.12 -16.59
CA THR A 230 0.66 0.17 -17.18
C THR A 230 1.69 0.68 -18.18
N GLU A 231 2.98 0.60 -17.82
CA GLU A 231 4.06 1.02 -18.75
C GLU A 231 4.03 0.16 -20.01
N TYR A 232 4.01 -1.17 -19.88
CA TYR A 232 3.99 -2.09 -21.00
C TYR A 232 2.76 -1.88 -21.90
N SER A 233 1.58 -1.73 -21.33
CA SER A 233 0.34 -1.49 -22.04
C SER A 233 0.36 -0.16 -22.78
N MET A 234 0.84 0.92 -22.16
CA MET A 234 0.91 2.24 -22.76
C MET A 234 1.92 2.34 -23.91
N LEU A 235 2.99 1.54 -23.88
CA LEU A 235 3.93 1.42 -25.00
C LEU A 235 3.25 0.85 -26.26
N HIS A 236 2.20 0.04 -26.09
CA HIS A 236 1.46 -0.54 -27.21
C HIS A 236 0.25 0.32 -27.66
N PHE A 237 -0.41 0.98 -26.69
CA PHE A 237 -1.67 1.68 -26.96
C PHE A 237 -1.48 3.17 -27.28
N GLY A 238 -0.38 3.77 -26.86
CA GLY A 238 -0.12 5.20 -27.05
C GLY A 238 -1.27 6.06 -26.54
N LEU A 239 -1.61 7.11 -27.28
CA LEU A 239 -2.72 8.02 -26.92
C LEU A 239 -4.09 7.34 -26.84
N LYS A 240 -4.32 6.27 -27.58
CA LYS A 240 -5.59 5.53 -27.50
C LYS A 240 -5.84 4.93 -26.11
N GLY A 241 -4.76 4.63 -25.36
CA GLY A 241 -4.82 4.13 -24.00
C GLY A 241 -4.94 5.20 -22.91
N LEU A 242 -4.98 6.48 -23.26
CA LEU A 242 -4.98 7.60 -22.33
C LEU A 242 -6.10 7.55 -21.27
N PRO A 243 -7.37 7.26 -21.60
CA PRO A 243 -8.41 7.13 -20.59
C PRO A 243 -8.10 6.09 -19.52
N GLY A 244 -7.55 4.95 -19.93
CA GLY A 244 -7.10 3.91 -19.00
C GLY A 244 -5.90 4.36 -18.16
N LEU A 245 -4.96 5.11 -18.73
CA LEU A 245 -3.84 5.68 -17.98
C LEU A 245 -4.33 6.67 -16.92
N VAL A 246 -5.29 7.54 -17.22
CA VAL A 246 -5.90 8.47 -16.25
C VAL A 246 -6.52 7.70 -15.09
N ASN A 247 -7.30 6.64 -15.38
CA ASN A 247 -7.91 5.79 -14.37
C ASN A 247 -6.84 5.08 -13.50
N SER A 248 -5.83 4.51 -14.14
CA SER A 248 -4.71 3.84 -13.45
C SER A 248 -3.94 4.82 -12.55
N LEU A 249 -3.62 6.00 -13.06
CA LEU A 249 -2.92 7.04 -12.30
C LEU A 249 -3.71 7.54 -11.08
N ALA A 250 -5.03 7.66 -11.23
CA ALA A 250 -5.89 8.09 -10.13
C ALA A 250 -5.93 7.08 -8.97
N ARG A 251 -5.80 5.78 -9.27
CA ARG A 251 -5.90 4.68 -8.29
C ARG A 251 -4.55 4.11 -7.86
N TYR A 252 -3.63 3.96 -8.81
CA TYR A 252 -2.32 3.29 -8.63
C TYR A 252 -1.17 4.19 -9.12
N PRO A 253 -1.00 5.37 -8.53
CA PRO A 253 -0.04 6.36 -9.00
C PRO A 253 1.41 5.88 -8.96
N GLN A 254 1.75 4.91 -8.11
CA GLN A 254 3.11 4.37 -8.04
C GLN A 254 3.52 3.66 -9.33
N GLU A 255 2.59 2.95 -9.95
CA GLU A 255 2.80 2.17 -11.17
C GLU A 255 2.63 3.01 -12.43
N ALA A 256 1.66 3.95 -12.40
CA ALA A 256 1.29 4.72 -13.58
C ALA A 256 2.10 6.00 -13.79
N LEU A 257 2.57 6.64 -12.72
CA LEU A 257 3.25 7.94 -12.80
C LEU A 257 4.52 7.94 -13.68
N PRO A 258 5.39 6.90 -13.65
CA PRO A 258 6.59 6.91 -14.47
C PRO A 258 6.31 7.06 -15.98
N ILE A 259 5.31 6.37 -16.50
CA ILE A 259 4.99 6.40 -17.93
C ILE A 259 4.33 7.71 -18.35
N THR A 260 3.70 8.46 -17.41
CA THR A 260 3.09 9.75 -17.75
C THR A 260 4.09 10.78 -18.27
N ASN A 261 5.37 10.63 -17.96
CA ASN A 261 6.42 11.52 -18.46
C ASN A 261 6.51 11.60 -19.99
N TYR A 262 5.89 10.67 -20.68
CA TYR A 262 5.85 10.63 -22.13
C TYR A 262 4.53 11.16 -22.72
N PHE A 263 3.63 11.64 -21.88
CA PHE A 263 2.31 12.12 -22.29
C PHE A 263 2.07 13.53 -21.76
N ALA A 264 1.93 14.49 -22.68
CA ALA A 264 1.39 15.80 -22.38
C ALA A 264 -0.13 15.75 -22.61
N ALA A 265 -0.88 15.65 -21.54
CA ALA A 265 -2.33 15.53 -21.59
C ALA A 265 -2.96 16.18 -20.36
N SER A 266 -3.83 17.14 -20.57
CA SER A 266 -4.51 17.89 -19.50
C SER A 266 -5.29 16.98 -18.56
N GLU A 267 -5.80 15.86 -19.07
CA GLU A 267 -6.55 14.83 -18.31
C GLU A 267 -5.71 14.17 -17.20
N LEU A 268 -4.39 14.14 -17.34
CA LEU A 268 -3.48 13.60 -16.32
C LEU A 268 -3.25 14.57 -15.17
N ALA A 269 -3.35 15.88 -15.42
CA ALA A 269 -2.99 16.93 -14.48
C ALA A 269 -3.66 16.80 -13.10
N PRO A 270 -4.97 16.53 -12.98
CA PRO A 270 -5.62 16.40 -11.66
C PRO A 270 -5.05 15.26 -10.81
N ALA A 271 -4.74 14.12 -11.43
CA ALA A 271 -4.19 12.97 -10.72
C ALA A 271 -2.72 13.18 -10.37
N VAL A 272 -1.92 13.79 -11.25
CA VAL A 272 -0.52 14.16 -10.98
C VAL A 272 -0.45 15.21 -9.86
N ALA A 273 -1.28 16.25 -9.90
CA ALA A 273 -1.34 17.27 -8.85
C ALA A 273 -1.74 16.66 -7.49
N ARG A 274 -2.67 15.69 -7.49
CA ARG A 274 -2.99 14.93 -6.28
C ARG A 274 -1.80 14.13 -5.76
N ALA A 275 -1.05 13.46 -6.64
CA ALA A 275 0.15 12.71 -6.28
C ALA A 275 1.21 13.65 -5.69
N PHE A 276 1.45 14.80 -6.31
CA PHE A 276 2.36 15.84 -5.81
C PHE A 276 1.99 16.30 -4.39
N ASN A 277 0.71 16.56 -4.15
CA ASN A 277 0.25 17.11 -2.87
C ASN A 277 0.19 16.06 -1.75
N LYS A 278 -0.28 14.84 -2.06
CA LYS A 278 -0.63 13.83 -1.04
C LYS A 278 0.39 12.71 -0.87
N LEU A 279 1.20 12.41 -1.89
CA LEU A 279 2.06 11.22 -1.90
C LEU A 279 3.53 11.62 -1.80
N LYS A 280 4.06 11.55 -0.58
CA LYS A 280 5.43 11.99 -0.28
C LYS A 280 6.50 11.31 -1.16
N THR A 281 6.36 10.02 -1.40
CA THR A 281 7.32 9.20 -2.18
C THR A 281 7.29 9.49 -3.68
N LEU A 282 6.17 10.02 -4.19
CA LEU A 282 5.97 10.29 -5.63
C LEU A 282 6.07 11.78 -5.98
N ARG A 283 6.29 12.62 -4.97
CA ARG A 283 6.25 14.07 -5.12
C ARG A 283 7.23 14.59 -6.18
N GLU A 284 8.44 14.09 -6.20
CA GLU A 284 9.46 14.53 -7.17
C GLU A 284 9.09 14.13 -8.60
N ASN A 285 8.59 12.93 -8.82
CA ASN A 285 8.14 12.49 -10.14
C ASN A 285 6.94 13.32 -10.62
N ALA A 286 5.98 13.55 -9.74
CA ALA A 286 4.82 14.39 -10.05
C ALA A 286 5.23 15.85 -10.32
N ARG A 287 6.17 16.40 -9.54
CA ARG A 287 6.74 17.73 -9.76
C ARG A 287 7.42 17.84 -11.12
N SER A 288 8.24 16.85 -11.47
CA SER A 288 8.91 16.80 -12.78
C SER A 288 7.92 16.87 -13.93
N TRP A 289 6.81 16.11 -13.84
CA TRP A 289 5.76 16.16 -14.86
C TRP A 289 5.10 17.52 -14.96
N LEU A 290 4.69 18.13 -13.82
CA LEU A 290 4.06 19.45 -13.77
C LEU A 290 4.96 20.57 -14.30
N LEU A 291 6.28 20.44 -14.11
CA LEU A 291 7.24 21.41 -14.64
C LEU A 291 7.52 21.21 -16.13
N LYS A 292 7.41 19.97 -16.62
CA LYS A 292 7.62 19.63 -18.02
C LYS A 292 6.43 20.05 -18.90
N TYR A 293 5.23 20.01 -18.35
CA TYR A 293 3.98 20.31 -19.03
C TYR A 293 3.20 21.38 -18.22
N PRO A 294 3.63 22.63 -18.26
CA PRO A 294 3.04 23.71 -17.45
C PRO A 294 1.68 24.20 -17.96
N GLU A 295 1.31 23.84 -19.19
CA GLU A 295 0.04 24.19 -19.82
C GLU A 295 -1.03 23.16 -19.50
#